data_7ffa375923fb91f9305bf47275504a78
#
_entry.id   7ffa375923fb91f9305bf47275504a78
#
_cell.length_a   1.000
_cell.length_b   1.000
_cell.length_c   1.000
_cell.angle_alpha   90.00
_cell.angle_beta   90.00
_cell.angle_gamma   90.00
#
_symmetry.space_group_name_H-M   'P 1'
#
loop_
_entity.id
_entity.type
_entity.pdbx_description
1 polymer ?
#
loop_
_entity_poly.entity_id
_entity_poly.type
_entity_poly.pdbx_seq_one_letter_code
_entity_poly.pdbx_strand_id
1 'polypeptide(L)'
;MPLQKSWRELDRDAVARAPDRPGVYELGDGSGTVLSIDHGVLQDELKTALAYGDGDRVRWTETHTLEQARELAADHRERLE
;
A
#
# COMPACT_ATOMS: atom_id res chain seq x y z
N MET A 1 -4.27 -11.88 6.39
CA MET A 1 -5.48 -11.07 6.17
C MET A 1 -5.09 -9.70 5.61
N PRO A 2 -5.74 -9.23 4.56
CA PRO A 2 -5.42 -7.91 4.01
C PRO A 2 -5.76 -6.79 5.00
N LEU A 3 -5.28 -5.60 4.69
CA LEU A 3 -5.52 -4.43 5.53
C LEU A 3 -7.03 -4.15 5.64
N GLN A 4 -7.49 -3.87 6.85
CA GLN A 4 -8.90 -3.54 7.09
C GLN A 4 -9.12 -2.04 7.02
N LYS A 5 -8.72 -1.47 5.90
CA LYS A 5 -8.87 -0.06 5.61
C LYS A 5 -9.71 0.11 4.36
N SER A 6 -10.43 1.23 4.28
CA SER A 6 -11.18 1.54 3.07
C SER A 6 -10.23 1.81 1.90
N TRP A 7 -10.60 1.35 0.73
CA TRP A 7 -9.86 1.65 -0.48
C TRP A 7 -9.99 3.13 -0.84
N ARG A 8 -8.90 3.69 -1.37
CA ARG A 8 -8.85 5.03 -1.96
C ARG A 8 -8.48 4.90 -3.42
N GLU A 9 -8.88 5.84 -4.23
CA GLU A 9 -8.35 5.90 -5.60
C GLU A 9 -6.87 6.21 -5.57
N LEU A 10 -6.11 5.54 -6.42
CA LEU A 10 -4.68 5.81 -6.57
C LEU A 10 -4.51 7.00 -7.50
N ASP A 11 -4.40 8.19 -6.94
CA ASP A 11 -4.27 9.45 -7.65
C ASP A 11 -3.32 10.39 -6.91
N ARG A 12 -3.17 11.59 -7.44
CA ARG A 12 -2.29 12.58 -6.83
C ARG A 12 -2.70 12.97 -5.42
N ASP A 13 -3.99 13.00 -5.16
CA ASP A 13 -4.52 13.32 -3.83
C ASP A 13 -4.13 12.24 -2.82
N ALA A 14 -4.26 10.98 -3.21
CA ALA A 14 -3.85 9.87 -2.35
C ALA A 14 -2.36 9.95 -2.03
N VAL A 15 -1.51 10.23 -3.03
CA VAL A 15 -0.07 10.40 -2.82
C VAL A 15 0.20 11.56 -1.87
N ALA A 16 -0.49 12.68 -2.03
CA ALA A 16 -0.30 13.85 -1.17
C ALA A 16 -0.70 13.56 0.28
N ARG A 17 -1.67 12.69 0.49
CA ARG A 17 -2.14 12.30 1.83
C ARG A 17 -1.29 11.21 2.46
N ALA A 18 -0.53 10.48 1.68
CA ALA A 18 0.32 9.41 2.19
C ALA A 18 1.44 10.01 3.04
N PRO A 19 1.68 9.46 4.24
CA PRO A 19 2.71 10.02 5.11
C PRO A 19 4.11 9.69 4.59
N ASP A 20 5.05 10.56 4.88
CA ASP A 20 6.47 10.33 4.62
C ASP A 20 7.04 9.47 5.76
N ARG A 21 6.52 8.26 5.86
CA ARG A 21 6.81 7.30 6.94
C ARG A 21 6.81 5.87 6.43
N PRO A 22 7.50 4.98 7.13
CA PRO A 22 7.44 3.55 6.80
C PRO A 22 6.02 3.01 6.94
N GLY A 23 5.69 2.06 6.12
CA GLY A 23 4.40 1.40 6.21
C GLY A 23 4.22 0.31 5.17
N VAL A 24 3.07 -0.31 5.24
CA VAL A 24 2.63 -1.34 4.30
C VAL A 24 1.49 -0.79 3.48
N TYR A 25 1.49 -1.09 2.20
CA TYR A 25 0.40 -0.69 1.33
C TYR A 25 -0.05 -1.84 0.44
N GLU A 26 -1.30 -1.76 0.04
CA GLU A 26 -1.90 -2.70 -0.90
C GLU A 26 -2.40 -1.93 -2.09
N LEU A 27 -2.15 -2.46 -3.28
CA LEU A 27 -2.70 -1.94 -4.52
C LEU A 27 -3.82 -2.88 -4.96
N GLY A 28 -4.90 -2.32 -5.45
CA GLY A 28 -6.05 -3.08 -5.86
C GLY A 28 -6.64 -2.59 -7.17
N ASP A 29 -7.52 -3.41 -7.75
CA ASP A 29 -8.26 -3.04 -8.95
C ASP A 29 -9.61 -2.41 -8.59
N GLY A 30 -10.39 -2.05 -9.61
CA GLY A 30 -11.68 -1.42 -9.42
C GLY A 30 -12.72 -2.30 -8.73
N SER A 31 -12.50 -3.61 -8.66
CA SER A 31 -13.39 -4.55 -7.96
C SER A 31 -12.98 -4.80 -6.51
N GLY A 32 -11.85 -4.24 -6.07
CA GLY A 32 -11.34 -4.45 -4.72
C GLY A 32 -10.45 -5.68 -4.58
N THR A 33 -10.05 -6.30 -5.69
CA THR A 33 -9.10 -7.40 -5.66
C THR A 33 -7.70 -6.86 -5.38
N VAL A 34 -6.99 -7.44 -4.40
CA VAL A 34 -5.62 -7.06 -4.08
C VAL A 34 -4.68 -7.56 -5.17
N LEU A 35 -3.98 -6.64 -5.82
CA LEU A 35 -3.03 -6.95 -6.89
C LEU A 35 -1.62 -7.11 -6.36
N SER A 36 -1.24 -6.32 -5.36
CA SER A 36 0.08 -6.42 -4.75
C SER A 36 0.05 -5.89 -3.33
N ILE A 37 1.00 -6.36 -2.53
CA ILE A 37 1.27 -5.88 -1.18
C ILE A 37 2.76 -5.60 -1.12
N ASP A 38 3.12 -4.43 -0.61
CA ASP A 38 4.52 -4.08 -0.48
C ASP A 38 4.72 -3.14 0.70
N HIS A 39 5.96 -2.76 0.95
CA HIS A 39 6.33 -1.90 2.05
C HIS A 39 7.38 -0.89 1.60
N GLY A 40 7.55 0.13 2.41
CA GLY A 40 8.53 1.17 2.15
C GLY A 40 8.10 2.48 2.79
N VAL A 41 8.73 3.58 2.38
CA VAL A 41 8.27 4.91 2.75
C VAL A 41 7.02 5.19 1.90
N LEU A 42 5.88 5.27 2.56
CA LEU A 42 4.57 5.26 1.88
C LEU A 42 4.45 6.30 0.78
N GLN A 43 4.81 7.56 1.05
CA GLN A 43 4.68 8.60 0.05
C GLN A 43 5.49 8.31 -1.21
N ASP A 44 6.75 7.87 -1.05
CA ASP A 44 7.61 7.54 -2.17
C ASP A 44 7.12 6.33 -2.95
N GLU A 45 6.67 5.30 -2.23
CA GLU A 45 6.14 4.09 -2.84
C GLU A 45 4.88 4.37 -3.66
N LEU A 46 3.99 5.20 -3.14
CA LEU A 46 2.75 5.53 -3.84
C LEU A 46 3.00 6.44 -5.04
N LYS A 47 3.99 7.33 -4.99
CA LYS A 47 4.42 8.10 -6.16
C LYS A 47 4.84 7.18 -7.29
N THR A 48 5.62 6.16 -6.96
CA THR A 48 6.09 5.18 -7.93
C THR A 48 4.93 4.38 -8.51
N ALA A 49 4.04 3.90 -7.66
CA ALA A 49 2.87 3.15 -8.10
C ALA A 49 1.98 3.96 -9.03
N LEU A 50 1.76 5.23 -8.71
CA LEU A 50 0.97 6.12 -9.56
C LEU A 50 1.64 6.34 -10.92
N ALA A 51 2.97 6.55 -10.91
CA ALA A 51 3.73 6.82 -12.14
C ALA A 51 3.71 5.63 -13.09
N TYR A 52 3.73 4.41 -12.56
CA TYR A 52 3.75 3.19 -13.37
C TYR A 52 2.37 2.58 -13.61
N GLY A 53 1.31 3.13 -12.98
CA GLY A 53 -0.04 2.63 -13.18
C GLY A 53 -0.28 1.22 -12.63
N ASP A 54 0.32 0.89 -11.50
CA ASP A 54 0.30 -0.46 -10.95
C ASP A 54 -1.04 -0.90 -10.36
N GLY A 55 -1.99 0.02 -10.20
CA GLY A 55 -3.31 -0.30 -9.68
C GLY A 55 -4.25 0.88 -9.79
N ASP A 56 -5.53 0.63 -9.52
CA ASP A 56 -6.57 1.65 -9.54
C ASP A 56 -6.85 2.21 -8.15
N ARG A 57 -6.63 1.40 -7.12
CA ARG A 57 -6.94 1.73 -5.74
C ARG A 57 -5.78 1.38 -4.82
N VAL A 58 -5.72 2.07 -3.69
CA VAL A 58 -4.66 1.88 -2.70
C VAL A 58 -5.24 1.96 -1.29
N ARG A 59 -4.60 1.25 -0.39
CA ARG A 59 -4.80 1.44 1.05
C ARG A 59 -3.48 1.14 1.75
N TRP A 60 -3.29 1.76 2.91
CA TRP A 60 -2.02 1.62 3.63
C TRP A 60 -2.21 1.67 5.13
N THR A 61 -1.16 1.25 5.84
CA THR A 61 -1.05 1.44 7.27
C THR A 61 0.40 1.82 7.61
N GLU A 62 0.56 2.78 8.51
CA GLU A 62 1.89 3.20 8.96
C GLU A 62 2.47 2.19 9.93
N THR A 63 3.80 2.11 9.94
CA THR A 63 4.56 1.37 10.95
C THR A 63 5.60 2.30 11.55
N HIS A 64 6.24 1.89 12.63
CA HIS A 64 7.30 2.69 13.27
C HIS A 64 8.62 2.60 12.53
N THR A 65 8.90 1.47 11.89
CA THR A 65 10.16 1.23 11.19
C THR A 65 9.92 0.52 9.87
N LEU A 66 10.92 0.61 8.97
CA LEU A 66 10.90 -0.14 7.72
C LEU A 66 10.94 -1.65 7.96
N GLU A 67 11.63 -2.09 9.00
CA GLU A 67 11.68 -3.50 9.35
C GLU A 67 10.31 -4.04 9.73
N GLN A 68 9.56 -3.30 10.55
CA GLN A 68 8.17 -3.66 10.87
C GLN A 68 7.30 -3.71 9.62
N ALA A 69 7.47 -2.74 8.74
CA ALA A 69 6.71 -2.70 7.49
C ALA A 69 6.99 -3.92 6.64
N ARG A 70 8.26 -4.31 6.52
CA ARG A 70 8.66 -5.49 5.75
C ARG A 70 8.05 -6.77 6.32
N GLU A 71 8.12 -6.94 7.64
CA GLU A 71 7.57 -8.12 8.31
C GLU A 71 6.05 -8.19 8.15
N LEU A 72 5.38 -7.06 8.31
CA LEU A 72 3.93 -7.00 8.16
C LEU A 72 3.51 -7.29 6.72
N ALA A 73 4.24 -6.77 5.74
CA ALA A 73 3.97 -7.04 4.34
C ALA A 73 4.13 -8.53 4.02
N ALA A 74 5.19 -9.16 4.53
CA ALA A 74 5.42 -10.58 4.33
C ALA A 74 4.28 -11.42 4.95
N ASP A 75 3.85 -11.07 6.15
CA ASP A 75 2.74 -11.75 6.82
C ASP A 75 1.44 -11.63 6.01
N HIS A 76 1.16 -10.45 5.48
CA HIS A 76 -0.03 -10.23 4.66
C HIS A 76 0.02 -11.03 3.36
N ARG A 77 1.18 -11.12 2.72
CA ARG A 77 1.35 -11.91 1.49
C ARG A 77 1.07 -13.39 1.75
N GLU A 78 1.58 -13.93 2.85
CA GLU A 78 1.35 -15.32 3.22
C GLU A 78 -0.14 -15.60 3.37
N ARG A 79 -0.88 -14.69 3.94
CA ARG A 79 -2.31 -14.88 4.18
C ARG A 79 -3.15 -14.80 2.91
N LEU A 80 -2.65 -14.14 1.88
CA LEU A 80 -3.34 -14.05 0.60
C LEU A 80 -3.09 -15.26 -0.30
N GLU A 81 -2.02 -15.95 -0.06
CA GLU A 81 -1.69 -17.19 -0.77
C GLU A 81 -2.39 -18.37 -0.11
#